data_babb8b94c1750b5364d76025cc66d039
#
_entry.id   babb8b94c1750b5364d76025cc66d039
#
_cell.length_a   1.000
_cell.length_b   1.000
_cell.length_c   1.000
_cell.angle_alpha   90.00
_cell.angle_beta   90.00
_cell.angle_gamma   90.00
#
_symmetry.space_group_name_H-M   'P 1'
#
loop_
_entity.id
_entity.type
_entity.pdbx_description
1 polymer ?
#
loop_
_entity_poly.entity_id
_entity_poly.type
_entity_poly.pdbx_seq_one_letter_code
_entity_poly.pdbx_strand_id
1 'polypeptide(L)'
;MPTFDLPVPDIAPWRAGNTGVEGVWHFDSGASGEAVLISALIHGNELCGAWALKGLLEAGLRPARGTLTLAFGNLAAFDRFDAADPDAARFVQQDLNRQWTPERIQAADTLERRRAAALAPFVQRASWLLDLHSMHEPGAPLLLTGLHERNLDLARSLRTPGHIVIDAGHQDGVRMRDFGRFGQPDHVAPETRSLLLECGFHGALS
;
A
#
# COMPACT_ATOMS: atom_id res chain seq x y z
N MET A 1 22.82 -15.37 0.59
CA MET A 1 21.63 -14.50 0.61
C MET A 1 20.61 -15.11 -0.33
N PRO A 2 19.31 -15.07 -0.05
CA PRO A 2 18.31 -15.51 -1.01
C PRO A 2 18.43 -14.69 -2.30
N THR A 3 18.27 -15.34 -3.46
CA THR A 3 18.35 -14.69 -4.77
C THR A 3 17.10 -13.86 -5.03
N PHE A 4 17.27 -12.75 -5.72
CA PHE A 4 16.15 -11.90 -6.15
C PHE A 4 15.76 -12.31 -7.57
N ASP A 5 14.80 -13.24 -7.69
CA ASP A 5 14.41 -13.84 -8.97
C ASP A 5 13.18 -13.15 -9.62
N LEU A 6 12.48 -12.28 -8.87
CA LEU A 6 11.32 -11.56 -9.36
C LEU A 6 11.76 -10.45 -10.33
N PRO A 7 11.35 -10.48 -11.62
CA PRO A 7 11.69 -9.43 -12.56
C PRO A 7 11.02 -8.09 -12.20
N VAL A 8 11.68 -6.99 -12.56
CA VAL A 8 11.12 -5.64 -12.37
C VAL A 8 9.93 -5.46 -13.31
N PRO A 9 8.73 -5.11 -12.81
CA PRO A 9 7.59 -4.87 -13.68
C PRO A 9 7.76 -3.56 -14.46
N ASP A 10 7.45 -3.60 -15.77
CA ASP A 10 7.29 -2.36 -16.52
C ASP A 10 5.95 -1.71 -16.17
N ILE A 11 6.03 -0.62 -15.39
CA ILE A 11 4.88 0.21 -15.00
C ILE A 11 4.81 1.54 -15.76
N ALA A 12 5.70 1.77 -16.73
CA ALA A 12 5.74 3.02 -17.50
C ALA A 12 4.38 3.40 -18.13
N PRO A 13 3.61 2.46 -18.71
CA PRO A 13 2.28 2.76 -19.26
C PRO A 13 1.28 3.29 -18.22
N TRP A 14 1.50 2.95 -16.94
CA TRP A 14 0.59 3.27 -15.84
C TRP A 14 1.06 4.43 -14.97
N ARG A 15 2.27 4.94 -15.25
CA ARG A 15 2.94 5.94 -14.43
C ARG A 15 2.21 7.27 -14.36
N ALA A 16 1.62 7.73 -15.46
CA ALA A 16 0.93 9.02 -15.48
C ALA A 16 -0.29 9.06 -14.54
N GLY A 17 -0.95 7.91 -14.33
CA GLY A 17 -2.23 7.88 -13.62
C GLY A 17 -3.36 8.57 -14.41
N ASN A 18 -4.51 8.77 -13.77
CA ASN A 18 -5.64 9.52 -14.34
C ASN A 18 -6.19 10.60 -13.39
N THR A 19 -5.47 10.88 -12.31
CA THR A 19 -5.93 11.78 -11.23
C THR A 19 -5.17 13.11 -11.17
N GLY A 20 -4.13 13.25 -12.01
CA GLY A 20 -3.15 14.34 -11.89
C GLY A 20 -2.05 14.06 -10.86
N VAL A 21 -2.13 12.96 -10.11
CA VAL A 21 -1.06 12.47 -9.22
C VAL A 21 -0.42 11.26 -9.87
N GLU A 22 0.90 11.33 -10.05
CA GLU A 22 1.69 10.28 -10.71
C GLU A 22 1.46 8.92 -10.05
N GLY A 23 1.21 7.88 -10.87
CA GLY A 23 0.98 6.51 -10.42
C GLY A 23 -0.34 6.26 -9.70
N VAL A 24 -1.28 7.22 -9.73
CA VAL A 24 -2.60 7.06 -9.08
C VAL A 24 -3.71 6.99 -10.12
N TRP A 25 -4.42 5.87 -10.10
CA TRP A 25 -5.58 5.59 -10.93
C TRP A 25 -6.84 5.56 -10.07
N HIS A 26 -7.87 6.27 -10.48
CA HIS A 26 -9.15 6.31 -9.78
C HIS A 26 -10.29 6.01 -10.74
N PHE A 27 -11.19 5.13 -10.33
CA PHE A 27 -12.34 4.69 -11.09
C PHE A 27 -13.60 4.80 -10.23
N ASP A 28 -14.61 5.47 -10.74
CA ASP A 28 -15.92 5.61 -10.12
C ASP A 28 -16.95 4.84 -10.95
N SER A 29 -17.72 3.98 -10.30
CA SER A 29 -18.82 3.23 -10.96
C SER A 29 -20.06 4.07 -11.20
N GLY A 30 -20.18 5.24 -10.58
CA GLY A 30 -21.41 6.04 -10.54
C GLY A 30 -22.51 5.49 -9.62
N ALA A 31 -22.29 4.33 -8.99
CA ALA A 31 -23.22 3.70 -8.05
C ALA A 31 -22.70 3.73 -6.62
N SER A 32 -23.57 3.89 -5.63
CA SER A 32 -23.19 3.89 -4.22
C SER A 32 -22.50 2.59 -3.80
N GLY A 33 -21.44 2.69 -3.02
CA GLY A 33 -20.66 1.55 -2.52
C GLY A 33 -19.41 2.01 -1.78
N GLU A 34 -18.56 1.06 -1.42
CA GLU A 34 -17.30 1.34 -0.71
C GLU A 34 -16.31 2.08 -1.59
N ALA A 35 -15.50 2.93 -0.97
CA ALA A 35 -14.36 3.57 -1.59
C ALA A 35 -13.10 2.74 -1.25
N VAL A 36 -12.65 1.92 -2.20
CA VAL A 36 -11.53 1.00 -2.02
C VAL A 36 -10.24 1.65 -2.53
N LEU A 37 -9.19 1.61 -1.72
CA LEU A 37 -7.82 1.94 -2.12
C LEU A 37 -6.94 0.70 -2.02
N ILE A 38 -6.25 0.35 -3.09
CA ILE A 38 -5.19 -0.64 -3.10
C ILE A 38 -3.87 0.07 -3.45
N SER A 39 -2.89 -0.06 -2.58
CA SER A 39 -1.56 0.54 -2.75
C SER A 39 -0.47 -0.52 -2.83
N ALA A 40 0.61 -0.17 -3.50
CA ALA A 40 1.83 -0.96 -3.58
C ALA A 40 3.05 -0.04 -3.70
N LEU A 41 4.25 -0.57 -3.60
CA LEU A 41 5.50 0.20 -3.69
C LEU A 41 5.59 1.33 -2.64
N ILE A 42 5.07 1.14 -1.44
CA ILE A 42 5.41 2.01 -0.32
C ILE A 42 6.92 1.96 -0.07
N HIS A 43 7.50 0.78 -0.26
CA HIS A 43 8.94 0.59 -0.41
C HIS A 43 9.25 0.21 -1.85
N GLY A 44 10.24 0.86 -2.45
CA GLY A 44 10.52 0.71 -3.88
C GLY A 44 11.07 -0.66 -4.29
N ASN A 45 11.56 -1.45 -3.33
CA ASN A 45 12.06 -2.81 -3.56
C ASN A 45 10.99 -3.91 -3.43
N GLU A 46 9.75 -3.58 -3.13
CA GLU A 46 8.67 -4.54 -2.92
C GLU A 46 7.86 -4.76 -4.20
N LEU A 47 8.48 -5.45 -5.17
CA LEU A 47 7.98 -5.54 -6.55
C LEU A 47 6.69 -6.33 -6.72
N CYS A 48 6.37 -7.27 -5.81
CA CYS A 48 5.18 -8.13 -5.92
C CYS A 48 3.88 -7.31 -5.99
N GLY A 49 3.75 -6.26 -5.17
CA GLY A 49 2.61 -5.37 -5.19
C GLY A 49 2.49 -4.57 -6.49
N ALA A 50 3.63 -4.18 -7.08
CA ALA A 50 3.64 -3.51 -8.39
C ALA A 50 3.16 -4.44 -9.51
N TRP A 51 3.55 -5.71 -9.49
CA TRP A 51 3.03 -6.74 -10.39
C TRP A 51 1.52 -6.92 -10.22
N ALA A 52 1.03 -6.96 -8.97
CA ALA A 52 -0.40 -7.08 -8.68
C ALA A 52 -1.18 -5.89 -9.25
N LEU A 53 -0.77 -4.65 -8.96
CA LEU A 53 -1.46 -3.46 -9.48
C LEU A 53 -1.41 -3.38 -11.01
N LYS A 54 -0.25 -3.70 -11.61
CA LYS A 54 -0.09 -3.78 -13.07
C LYS A 54 -1.10 -4.77 -13.65
N GLY A 55 -1.19 -5.98 -13.10
CA GLY A 55 -2.15 -7.00 -13.56
C GLY A 55 -3.60 -6.55 -13.46
N LEU A 56 -3.99 -5.88 -12.38
CA LEU A 56 -5.34 -5.33 -12.20
C LEU A 56 -5.65 -4.24 -13.25
N LEU A 57 -4.68 -3.37 -13.55
CA LEU A 57 -4.82 -2.32 -14.55
C LEU A 57 -4.90 -2.90 -15.97
N GLU A 58 -4.06 -3.89 -16.31
CA GLU A 58 -4.07 -4.59 -17.60
C GLU A 58 -5.37 -5.38 -17.82
N ALA A 59 -5.88 -6.02 -16.76
CA ALA A 59 -7.18 -6.68 -16.79
C ALA A 59 -8.37 -5.71 -16.93
N GLY A 60 -8.11 -4.40 -16.85
CA GLY A 60 -9.15 -3.39 -16.95
C GLY A 60 -10.14 -3.43 -15.79
N LEU A 61 -9.69 -3.83 -14.58
CA LEU A 61 -10.57 -3.92 -13.40
C LEU A 61 -11.28 -2.59 -13.14
N ARG A 62 -12.60 -2.67 -12.95
CA ARG A 62 -13.46 -1.53 -12.59
C ARG A 62 -14.39 -1.92 -11.46
N PRO A 63 -14.74 -0.99 -10.56
CA PRO A 63 -15.70 -1.27 -9.50
C PRO A 63 -17.10 -1.41 -10.09
N ALA A 64 -17.84 -2.44 -9.68
CA ALA A 64 -19.25 -2.59 -10.03
C ALA A 64 -20.14 -1.59 -9.27
N ARG A 65 -19.67 -1.14 -8.10
CA ARG A 65 -20.29 -0.14 -7.21
C ARG A 65 -19.22 0.54 -6.36
N GLY A 66 -19.47 1.78 -5.93
CA GLY A 66 -18.48 2.57 -5.22
C GLY A 66 -17.30 2.99 -6.10
N THR A 67 -16.14 3.17 -5.50
CA THR A 67 -14.93 3.62 -6.20
C THR A 67 -13.75 2.68 -5.95
N LEU A 68 -12.82 2.64 -6.90
CA LEU A 68 -11.54 1.93 -6.79
C LEU A 68 -10.40 2.89 -7.09
N THR A 69 -9.46 3.00 -6.16
CA THR A 69 -8.19 3.70 -6.37
C THR A 69 -7.04 2.69 -6.33
N LEU A 70 -6.17 2.72 -7.34
CA LEU A 70 -4.94 1.95 -7.41
C LEU A 70 -3.76 2.93 -7.35
N ALA A 71 -2.84 2.76 -6.41
CA ALA A 71 -1.76 3.71 -6.17
C ALA A 71 -0.40 3.04 -6.05
N PHE A 72 0.51 3.38 -6.96
CA PHE A 72 1.94 3.09 -6.78
C PHE A 72 2.54 4.13 -5.83
N GLY A 73 3.06 3.72 -4.70
CA GLY A 73 3.53 4.59 -3.62
C GLY A 73 4.81 5.36 -3.95
N ASN A 74 5.97 4.84 -3.54
CA ASN A 74 7.27 5.51 -3.65
C ASN A 74 7.94 5.25 -5.01
N LEU A 75 7.43 5.87 -6.08
CA LEU A 75 7.98 5.73 -7.42
C LEU A 75 9.45 6.17 -7.52
N ALA A 76 9.85 7.20 -6.76
CA ALA A 76 11.22 7.67 -6.74
C ALA A 76 12.20 6.64 -6.13
N ALA A 77 11.75 5.85 -5.18
CA ALA A 77 12.52 4.73 -4.63
C ALA A 77 12.54 3.54 -5.62
N PHE A 78 11.39 3.20 -6.21
CA PHE A 78 11.29 2.16 -7.24
C PHE A 78 12.21 2.41 -8.43
N ASP A 79 12.35 3.67 -8.89
CA ASP A 79 13.24 4.04 -10.01
C ASP A 79 14.73 3.77 -9.71
N ARG A 80 15.08 3.54 -8.45
CA ARG A 80 16.45 3.22 -8.00
C ARG A 80 16.67 1.74 -7.78
N PHE A 81 15.68 0.91 -8.11
CA PHE A 81 15.78 -0.53 -7.89
C PHE A 81 16.96 -1.14 -8.65
N ASP A 82 17.80 -1.85 -7.91
CA ASP A 82 18.88 -2.69 -8.43
C ASP A 82 18.81 -4.07 -7.77
N ALA A 83 18.71 -5.11 -8.57
CA ALA A 83 18.67 -6.49 -8.08
C ALA A 83 19.95 -6.92 -7.34
N ALA A 84 21.08 -6.22 -7.57
CA ALA A 84 22.34 -6.46 -6.86
C ALA A 84 22.33 -5.85 -5.43
N ASP A 85 21.54 -4.79 -5.19
CA ASP A 85 21.37 -4.14 -3.90
C ASP A 85 19.92 -3.66 -3.72
N PRO A 86 18.95 -4.58 -3.60
CA PRO A 86 17.53 -4.23 -3.55
C PRO A 86 17.16 -3.37 -2.35
N ASP A 87 17.88 -3.48 -1.24
CA ASP A 87 17.60 -2.71 -0.01
C ASP A 87 17.87 -1.22 -0.18
N ALA A 88 18.78 -0.83 -1.06
CA ALA A 88 19.05 0.58 -1.37
C ALA A 88 17.85 1.28 -2.02
N ALA A 89 16.91 0.52 -2.60
CA ALA A 89 15.68 1.03 -3.19
C ALA A 89 14.48 1.01 -2.23
N ARG A 90 14.66 0.67 -0.95
CA ARG A 90 13.56 0.68 0.02
C ARG A 90 12.92 2.07 0.14
N PHE A 91 13.73 3.10 0.28
CA PHE A 91 13.31 4.51 0.28
C PHE A 91 14.45 5.41 -0.21
N VAL A 92 14.16 6.68 -0.49
CA VAL A 92 15.17 7.65 -0.96
C VAL A 92 15.78 8.44 0.19
N GLN A 93 14.95 9.05 1.03
CA GLN A 93 15.37 9.88 2.16
C GLN A 93 14.84 9.36 3.50
N GLN A 94 13.61 8.90 3.53
CA GLN A 94 12.92 8.42 4.74
C GLN A 94 11.96 7.30 4.39
N ASP A 95 11.73 6.37 5.33
CA ASP A 95 10.71 5.33 5.14
C ASP A 95 9.33 5.98 4.98
N LEU A 96 8.73 5.85 3.77
CA LEU A 96 7.41 6.40 3.46
C LEU A 96 6.35 5.84 4.42
N ASN A 97 6.50 4.58 4.86
CA ASN A 97 5.56 3.95 5.79
C ASN A 97 5.73 4.38 7.26
N ARG A 98 6.45 5.49 7.50
CA ARG A 98 6.56 6.19 8.78
C ARG A 98 6.05 7.63 8.71
N GLN A 99 5.71 8.12 7.50
CA GLN A 99 5.45 9.55 7.30
C GLN A 99 3.98 9.95 7.43
N TRP A 100 3.10 9.05 7.85
CA TRP A 100 1.65 9.26 7.81
C TRP A 100 1.10 9.90 9.10
N THR A 101 1.65 11.06 9.46
CA THR A 101 1.06 11.93 10.49
C THR A 101 0.68 13.29 9.87
N PRO A 102 -0.33 13.98 10.41
CA PRO A 102 -0.72 15.30 9.90
C PRO A 102 0.46 16.28 9.80
N GLU A 103 1.34 16.30 10.81
CA GLU A 103 2.47 17.21 10.90
C GLU A 103 3.52 16.90 9.81
N ARG A 104 3.84 15.62 9.59
CA ARG A 104 4.81 15.20 8.56
C ARG A 104 4.28 15.44 7.15
N ILE A 105 2.98 15.18 6.92
CA ILE A 105 2.30 15.44 5.65
C ILE A 105 2.25 16.95 5.37
N GLN A 106 1.95 17.77 6.37
CA GLN A 106 1.92 19.22 6.23
C GLN A 106 3.31 19.81 5.98
N ALA A 107 4.35 19.28 6.64
CA ALA A 107 5.73 19.74 6.44
C ALA A 107 6.22 19.52 5.00
N ALA A 108 5.93 18.36 4.40
CA ALA A 108 6.23 17.99 3.01
C ALA A 108 7.68 18.34 2.57
N ASP A 109 8.64 18.28 3.49
CA ASP A 109 10.01 18.78 3.35
C ASP A 109 10.98 17.74 2.76
N THR A 110 10.57 16.45 2.74
CA THR A 110 11.33 15.35 2.11
C THR A 110 10.57 14.76 0.93
N LEU A 111 11.24 13.91 0.12
CA LEU A 111 10.60 13.24 -1.01
C LEU A 111 9.41 12.40 -0.55
N GLU A 112 9.60 11.60 0.49
CA GLU A 112 8.56 10.71 1.00
C GLU A 112 7.41 11.48 1.66
N ARG A 113 7.68 12.58 2.38
CA ARG A 113 6.62 13.43 2.95
C ARG A 113 5.81 14.14 1.87
N ARG A 114 6.45 14.63 0.80
CA ARG A 114 5.73 15.17 -0.36
C ARG A 114 4.89 14.09 -1.03
N ARG A 115 5.41 12.86 -1.12
CA ARG A 115 4.65 11.75 -1.67
C ARG A 115 3.47 11.36 -0.78
N ALA A 116 3.65 11.27 0.53
CA ALA A 116 2.56 11.07 1.49
C ALA A 116 1.49 12.17 1.37
N ALA A 117 1.90 13.44 1.25
CA ALA A 117 0.98 14.56 1.05
C ALA A 117 0.15 14.43 -0.24
N ALA A 118 0.77 14.00 -1.35
CA ALA A 118 0.08 13.78 -2.62
C ALA A 118 -0.94 12.63 -2.56
N LEU A 119 -0.62 11.57 -1.79
CA LEU A 119 -1.48 10.38 -1.64
C LEU A 119 -2.56 10.55 -0.55
N ALA A 120 -2.34 11.39 0.46
CA ALA A 120 -3.21 11.55 1.61
C ALA A 120 -4.69 11.83 1.25
N PRO A 121 -5.04 12.65 0.23
CA PRO A 121 -6.44 12.87 -0.15
C PRO A 121 -7.16 11.59 -0.60
N PHE A 122 -6.46 10.63 -1.21
CA PHE A 122 -7.01 9.36 -1.63
C PHE A 122 -7.20 8.42 -0.45
N VAL A 123 -6.22 8.37 0.47
CA VAL A 123 -6.32 7.59 1.70
C VAL A 123 -7.46 8.10 2.59
N GLN A 124 -7.61 9.42 2.73
CA GLN A 124 -8.68 10.01 3.54
C GLN A 124 -10.09 9.75 3.00
N ARG A 125 -10.25 9.63 1.67
CA ARG A 125 -11.53 9.31 1.03
C ARG A 125 -11.87 7.83 1.07
N ALA A 126 -10.88 6.95 1.18
CA ALA A 126 -11.09 5.51 1.21
C ALA A 126 -11.82 5.08 2.48
N SER A 127 -12.77 4.17 2.34
CA SER A 127 -13.37 3.42 3.46
C SER A 127 -12.66 2.08 3.67
N TRP A 128 -12.07 1.50 2.61
CA TRP A 128 -11.29 0.28 2.66
C TRP A 128 -9.92 0.50 2.04
N LEU A 129 -8.88 0.01 2.72
CA LEU A 129 -7.49 0.12 2.28
C LEU A 129 -6.80 -1.24 2.35
N LEU A 130 -6.16 -1.62 1.25
CA LEU A 130 -5.23 -2.74 1.20
C LEU A 130 -3.85 -2.23 0.77
N ASP A 131 -2.86 -2.37 1.64
CA ASP A 131 -1.48 -1.98 1.39
C ASP A 131 -0.64 -3.24 1.10
N LEU A 132 -0.10 -3.34 -0.12
CA LEU A 132 0.63 -4.51 -0.59
C LEU A 132 2.12 -4.33 -0.34
N HIS A 133 2.67 -5.20 0.47
CA HIS A 133 4.07 -5.27 0.86
C HIS A 133 4.68 -6.65 0.59
N SER A 134 5.98 -6.78 0.82
CA SER A 134 6.67 -8.05 0.91
C SER A 134 7.80 -7.99 1.93
N MET A 135 8.27 -9.14 2.37
CA MET A 135 9.22 -9.27 3.47
C MET A 135 10.67 -9.35 2.98
N HIS A 136 11.58 -8.77 3.77
CA HIS A 136 13.02 -8.86 3.55
C HIS A 136 13.54 -10.31 3.72
N GLU A 137 12.95 -11.07 4.65
CA GLU A 137 13.32 -12.45 4.92
C GLU A 137 12.28 -13.41 4.34
N PRO A 138 12.71 -14.63 3.91
CA PRO A 138 11.77 -15.66 3.50
C PRO A 138 10.75 -15.98 4.58
N GLY A 139 9.48 -15.97 4.22
CA GLY A 139 8.38 -16.25 5.13
C GLY A 139 7.07 -16.48 4.39
N ALA A 140 6.12 -17.12 5.05
CA ALA A 140 4.79 -17.29 4.50
C ALA A 140 4.06 -15.95 4.40
N PRO A 141 3.23 -15.73 3.36
CA PRO A 141 2.37 -14.54 3.29
C PRO A 141 1.51 -14.37 4.53
N LEU A 142 1.31 -13.12 4.95
CA LEU A 142 0.52 -12.81 6.14
C LEU A 142 -0.21 -11.46 6.01
N LEU A 143 -1.28 -11.30 6.82
CA LEU A 143 -1.99 -10.04 6.98
C LEU A 143 -1.64 -9.39 8.32
N LEU A 144 -1.35 -8.08 8.29
CA LEU A 144 -1.26 -7.25 9.49
C LEU A 144 -2.55 -6.42 9.63
N THR A 145 -3.21 -6.55 10.79
CA THR A 145 -4.52 -5.94 11.03
C THR A 145 -4.48 -4.70 11.92
N GLY A 146 -3.37 -4.47 12.63
CA GLY A 146 -3.37 -3.54 13.74
C GLY A 146 -4.23 -4.03 14.92
N LEU A 147 -4.61 -3.11 15.80
CA LEU A 147 -5.33 -3.44 17.03
C LEU A 147 -6.86 -3.39 16.90
N HIS A 148 -7.39 -3.05 15.72
CA HIS A 148 -8.82 -2.84 15.52
C HIS A 148 -9.53 -4.13 15.14
N GLU A 149 -10.57 -4.51 15.89
CA GLU A 149 -11.34 -5.74 15.67
C GLU A 149 -11.99 -5.77 14.28
N ARG A 150 -12.47 -4.62 13.77
CA ARG A 150 -13.03 -4.49 12.41
C ARG A 150 -12.06 -4.95 11.31
N ASN A 151 -10.75 -4.74 11.48
CA ASN A 151 -9.73 -5.19 10.54
C ASN A 151 -9.46 -6.68 10.67
N LEU A 152 -9.45 -7.18 11.91
CA LEU A 152 -9.29 -8.61 12.20
C LEU A 152 -10.46 -9.42 11.62
N ASP A 153 -11.68 -8.91 11.72
CA ASP A 153 -12.88 -9.54 11.14
C ASP A 153 -12.80 -9.60 9.61
N LEU A 154 -12.34 -8.51 8.97
CA LEU A 154 -12.09 -8.51 7.54
C LEU A 154 -11.03 -9.55 7.17
N ALA A 155 -9.87 -9.58 7.87
CA ALA A 155 -8.79 -10.53 7.60
C ALA A 155 -9.27 -11.98 7.71
N ARG A 156 -10.05 -12.30 8.74
CA ARG A 156 -10.66 -13.64 8.92
C ARG A 156 -11.60 -13.99 7.77
N SER A 157 -12.36 -13.03 7.27
CA SER A 157 -13.34 -13.26 6.19
C SER A 157 -12.67 -13.60 4.85
N LEU A 158 -11.45 -13.10 4.60
CA LEU A 158 -10.69 -13.35 3.37
C LEU A 158 -10.19 -14.80 3.25
N ARG A 159 -9.97 -15.49 4.39
CA ARG A 159 -9.48 -16.88 4.48
C ARG A 159 -8.09 -17.12 3.86
N THR A 160 -7.46 -16.12 3.30
CA THR A 160 -6.13 -16.18 2.70
C THR A 160 -5.45 -14.81 2.79
N PRO A 161 -4.13 -14.75 3.09
CA PRO A 161 -3.29 -15.84 3.57
C PRO A 161 -3.74 -16.38 4.95
N GLY A 162 -3.25 -17.55 5.32
CA GLY A 162 -3.65 -18.21 6.57
C GLY A 162 -3.08 -17.60 7.86
N HIS A 163 -2.07 -16.71 7.73
CA HIS A 163 -1.44 -16.05 8.86
C HIS A 163 -2.00 -14.64 9.03
N ILE A 164 -2.47 -14.33 10.24
CA ILE A 164 -2.94 -12.99 10.61
C ILE A 164 -2.14 -12.55 11.83
N VAL A 165 -1.50 -11.38 11.72
CA VAL A 165 -0.70 -10.77 12.78
C VAL A 165 -1.42 -9.52 13.29
N ILE A 166 -1.61 -9.46 14.60
CA ILE A 166 -2.14 -8.29 15.31
C ILE A 166 -0.93 -7.55 15.86
N ASP A 167 -0.70 -6.32 15.42
CA ASP A 167 0.43 -5.53 15.86
C ASP A 167 0.05 -4.08 16.18
N ALA A 168 0.78 -3.45 17.10
CA ALA A 168 0.53 -2.08 17.53
C ALA A 168 1.13 -1.01 16.60
N GLY A 169 1.77 -1.41 15.51
CA GLY A 169 2.49 -0.49 14.63
C GLY A 169 3.91 -0.17 15.13
N HIS A 170 4.45 0.96 14.70
CA HIS A 170 5.81 1.39 14.97
C HIS A 170 5.85 2.59 15.93
N GLN A 171 6.91 2.69 16.76
CA GLN A 171 7.10 3.81 17.67
C GLN A 171 7.68 5.07 16.96
N ASP A 172 8.37 4.88 15.85
CA ASP A 172 9.08 5.92 15.10
C ASP A 172 8.22 6.60 14.01
N GLY A 173 6.96 6.18 13.86
CA GLY A 173 6.06 6.79 12.89
C GLY A 173 4.80 5.98 12.62
N VAL A 174 3.91 6.57 11.84
CA VAL A 174 2.60 5.98 11.48
C VAL A 174 2.67 5.41 10.07
N ARG A 175 2.13 4.22 9.88
CA ARG A 175 1.94 3.58 8.57
C ARG A 175 0.75 4.18 7.83
N MET A 176 0.73 4.07 6.51
CA MET A 176 -0.41 4.51 5.70
C MET A 176 -1.72 3.85 6.13
N ARG A 177 -1.70 2.53 6.40
CA ARG A 177 -2.88 1.79 6.83
C ARG A 177 -3.45 2.22 8.20
N ASP A 178 -2.68 2.96 9.01
CA ASP A 178 -3.08 3.45 10.32
C ASP A 178 -3.40 4.97 10.29
N PHE A 179 -3.36 5.60 9.10
CA PHE A 179 -3.54 7.04 8.96
C PHE A 179 -5.01 7.47 9.01
N GLY A 180 -5.27 8.61 9.65
CA GLY A 180 -6.58 9.25 9.67
C GLY A 180 -7.65 8.35 10.32
N ARG A 181 -8.77 8.12 9.62
CA ARG A 181 -9.88 7.30 10.14
C ARG A 181 -9.51 5.84 10.37
N PHE A 182 -8.52 5.32 9.63
CA PHE A 182 -8.07 3.93 9.80
C PHE A 182 -7.42 3.67 11.15
N GLY A 183 -6.75 4.68 11.74
CA GLY A 183 -6.17 4.62 13.08
C GLY A 183 -7.15 4.94 14.22
N GLN A 184 -8.39 5.33 13.91
CA GLN A 184 -9.39 5.65 14.93
C GLN A 184 -10.00 4.39 15.56
N PRO A 185 -10.43 4.45 16.84
CA PRO A 185 -11.12 3.35 17.48
C PRO A 185 -12.38 2.90 16.73
N ASP A 186 -12.76 1.62 16.88
CA ASP A 186 -13.89 1.00 16.16
C ASP A 186 -15.23 1.74 16.34
N HIS A 187 -15.47 2.34 17.51
CA HIS A 187 -16.68 3.11 17.75
C HIS A 187 -16.70 4.50 17.10
N VAL A 188 -15.54 5.00 16.65
CA VAL A 188 -15.38 6.31 15.97
C VAL A 188 -15.47 6.19 14.46
N ALA A 189 -14.87 5.14 13.90
CA ALA A 189 -14.84 4.90 12.45
C ALA A 189 -15.19 3.43 12.12
N PRO A 190 -16.39 2.97 12.47
CA PRO A 190 -16.79 1.55 12.35
C PRO A 190 -16.87 1.07 10.91
N GLU A 191 -17.04 1.98 9.95
CA GLU A 191 -17.14 1.68 8.51
C GLU A 191 -15.79 1.46 7.83
N THR A 192 -14.68 1.87 8.44
CA THR A 192 -13.37 1.76 7.81
C THR A 192 -12.72 0.39 8.00
N ARG A 193 -11.95 -0.05 7.03
CA ARG A 193 -11.17 -1.31 7.06
C ARG A 193 -9.81 -1.07 6.44
N SER A 194 -8.74 -1.51 7.11
CA SER A 194 -7.40 -1.42 6.56
C SER A 194 -6.58 -2.67 6.88
N LEU A 195 -5.94 -3.21 5.87
CA LEU A 195 -5.04 -4.34 5.98
C LEU A 195 -3.72 -4.02 5.29
N LEU A 196 -2.63 -4.55 5.83
CA LEU A 196 -1.36 -4.63 5.14
C LEU A 196 -1.12 -6.11 4.84
N LEU A 197 -0.85 -6.41 3.57
CA LEU A 197 -0.53 -7.75 3.11
C LEU A 197 0.98 -7.86 2.86
N GLU A 198 1.65 -8.71 3.60
CA GLU A 198 2.99 -9.18 3.28
C GLU A 198 2.88 -10.39 2.34
N CYS A 199 3.28 -10.20 1.08
CA CYS A 199 3.11 -11.20 0.02
C CYS A 199 4.13 -12.35 0.06
N GLY A 200 4.98 -12.40 1.08
CA GLY A 200 6.11 -13.31 1.16
C GLY A 200 7.43 -12.61 0.94
N PHE A 201 8.48 -13.32 0.54
CA PHE A 201 9.82 -12.77 0.32
C PHE A 201 9.87 -11.85 -0.92
N HIS A 202 10.61 -10.72 -0.84
CA HIS A 202 10.72 -9.71 -1.91
C HIS A 202 11.12 -10.27 -3.27
N GLY A 203 12.06 -11.22 -3.29
CA GLY A 203 12.67 -11.76 -4.49
C GLY A 203 12.01 -13.03 -5.03
N ALA A 204 11.01 -13.59 -4.35
CA ALA A 204 10.42 -14.87 -4.74
C ALA A 204 9.41 -14.70 -5.88
N LEU A 205 9.49 -15.61 -6.86
CA LEU A 205 8.40 -15.94 -7.76
C LEU A 205 7.47 -16.88 -6.98
N SER A 206 6.39 -16.39 -6.43
CA SER A 206 5.39 -17.19 -5.71
C SER A 206 4.16 -17.48 -6.55
#